data_64b3c1fd362caff8cfbd5fc8b5378974
#
_entry.id   64b3c1fd362caff8cfbd5fc8b5378974
#
_cell.length_a   1.000
_cell.length_b   1.000
_cell.length_c   1.000
_cell.angle_alpha   90.00
_cell.angle_beta   90.00
_cell.angle_gamma   90.00
#
_symmetry.space_group_name_H-M   'P 1'
#
loop_
_entity.id
_entity.type
_entity.pdbx_description
1 polymer ?
#
loop_
_entity_poly.entity_id
_entity_poly.type
_entity_poly.pdbx_seq_one_letter_code
_entity_poly.pdbx_strand_id
1 'polypeptide(L)'
;MDYLALKNEILNDPETLGYAGKSDLEIAVLMNTIGLSNEKIDRGVIPSYEVINATIPSEWAALTAAEKQRYQTITGAGQIDSSNANVRATFQAMFGAGTQTRINLTALLQRPASRAEVLGFGSINHSDI
;
A
#
# COMPACT_ATOMS: atom_id res chain seq x y z
N MET A 1 -5.26 -21.97 3.51
CA MET A 1 -6.17 -21.35 2.53
C MET A 1 -7.60 -21.45 3.04
N ASP A 2 -8.32 -20.37 3.03
CA ASP A 2 -9.76 -20.36 3.33
C ASP A 2 -10.54 -20.65 2.05
N TYR A 3 -10.82 -21.92 1.81
CA TYR A 3 -11.51 -22.37 0.60
C TYR A 3 -12.98 -21.92 0.53
N LEU A 4 -13.63 -21.68 1.67
CA LEU A 4 -14.99 -21.15 1.69
C LEU A 4 -15.02 -19.70 1.22
N ALA A 5 -14.10 -18.88 1.70
CA ALA A 5 -13.94 -17.50 1.26
C ALA A 5 -13.58 -17.44 -0.23
N LEU A 6 -12.70 -18.30 -0.70
CA LEU A 6 -12.35 -18.40 -2.12
C LEU A 6 -13.55 -18.77 -2.99
N LYS A 7 -14.33 -19.75 -2.57
CA LYS A 7 -15.55 -20.15 -3.28
C LYS A 7 -16.56 -19.01 -3.36
N ASN A 8 -16.78 -18.31 -2.26
CA ASN A 8 -17.70 -17.18 -2.22
C ASN A 8 -17.22 -16.03 -3.11
N GLU A 9 -15.92 -15.76 -3.16
CA GLU A 9 -15.35 -14.76 -4.07
C GLU A 9 -15.63 -15.09 -5.53
N ILE A 10 -15.42 -16.34 -5.93
CA ILE A 10 -15.63 -16.77 -7.32
C ILE A 10 -17.10 -16.72 -7.70
N LEU A 11 -17.99 -17.19 -6.82
CA LEU A 11 -19.42 -17.24 -7.09
C LEU A 11 -20.08 -15.85 -7.12
N ASN A 12 -19.66 -14.95 -6.23
CA ASN A 12 -20.28 -13.64 -6.08
C ASN A 12 -19.61 -12.56 -6.92
N ASP A 13 -18.32 -12.72 -7.23
CA ASP A 13 -17.51 -11.76 -8.01
C ASP A 13 -17.79 -10.30 -7.60
N PRO A 14 -17.58 -9.92 -6.33
CA PRO A 14 -18.00 -8.61 -5.82
C PRO A 14 -17.33 -7.43 -6.52
N GLU A 15 -16.12 -7.63 -7.05
CA GLU A 15 -15.36 -6.59 -7.75
C GLU A 15 -15.54 -6.67 -9.27
N THR A 16 -16.40 -7.55 -9.74
CA THR A 16 -16.72 -7.71 -11.17
C THR A 16 -15.46 -7.99 -12.02
N LEU A 17 -14.62 -8.92 -11.57
CA LEU A 17 -13.39 -9.30 -12.29
C LEU A 17 -13.64 -10.24 -13.46
N GLY A 18 -14.83 -10.85 -13.53
CA GLY A 18 -15.24 -11.66 -14.67
C GLY A 18 -14.89 -13.14 -14.55
N TYR A 19 -15.04 -13.73 -13.37
CA TYR A 19 -14.73 -15.15 -13.14
C TYR A 19 -15.67 -16.12 -13.89
N ALA A 20 -16.89 -15.72 -14.13
CA ALA A 20 -17.89 -16.60 -14.75
C ALA A 20 -17.44 -17.07 -16.14
N GLY A 21 -17.52 -18.38 -16.37
CA GLY A 21 -17.14 -18.98 -17.64
C GLY A 21 -15.64 -19.11 -17.88
N LYS A 22 -14.82 -18.77 -16.88
CA LYS A 22 -13.35 -18.88 -16.96
C LYS A 22 -12.88 -20.23 -16.42
N SER A 23 -11.73 -20.71 -16.95
CA SER A 23 -11.05 -21.88 -16.41
C SER A 23 -10.40 -21.55 -15.06
N ASP A 24 -10.03 -22.58 -14.30
CA ASP A 24 -9.35 -22.42 -13.02
C ASP A 24 -8.05 -21.62 -13.16
N LEU A 25 -7.30 -21.86 -14.22
CA LEU A 25 -6.08 -21.11 -14.52
C LEU A 25 -6.38 -19.63 -14.81
N GLU A 26 -7.39 -19.36 -15.62
CA GLU A 26 -7.80 -17.99 -15.96
C GLU A 26 -8.29 -17.22 -14.72
N ILE A 27 -9.04 -17.88 -13.83
CA ILE A 27 -9.49 -17.31 -12.56
C ILE A 27 -8.28 -16.98 -11.67
N ALA A 28 -7.31 -17.90 -11.56
CA ALA A 28 -6.08 -17.66 -10.79
C ALA A 28 -5.31 -16.44 -11.32
N VAL A 29 -5.21 -16.31 -12.64
CA VAL A 29 -4.55 -15.14 -13.26
C VAL A 29 -5.29 -13.86 -12.92
N LEU A 30 -6.63 -13.83 -13.00
CA LEU A 30 -7.41 -12.65 -12.65
C LEU A 30 -7.22 -12.26 -11.19
N MET A 31 -7.25 -13.22 -10.26
CA MET A 31 -7.08 -12.97 -8.84
C MET A 31 -5.68 -12.50 -8.47
N ASN A 32 -4.65 -12.94 -9.21
CA ASN A 32 -3.26 -12.56 -8.95
C ASN A 32 -2.84 -11.28 -9.68
N THR A 33 -3.65 -10.73 -10.56
CA THR A 33 -3.31 -9.54 -11.33
C THR A 33 -3.39 -8.30 -10.47
N ILE A 34 -2.26 -7.60 -10.32
CA ILE A 34 -2.16 -6.37 -9.55
C ILE A 34 -2.91 -5.23 -10.25
N GLY A 35 -3.71 -4.50 -9.49
CA GLY A 35 -4.42 -3.31 -9.97
C GLY A 35 -5.71 -3.58 -10.73
N LEU A 36 -6.08 -4.83 -10.97
CA LEU A 36 -7.30 -5.17 -11.72
C LEU A 36 -8.58 -4.74 -10.99
N SER A 37 -8.60 -4.88 -9.66
CA SER A 37 -9.74 -4.51 -8.83
C SER A 37 -9.74 -3.05 -8.37
N ASN A 38 -8.72 -2.26 -8.73
CA ASN A 38 -8.50 -0.89 -8.23
C ASN A 38 -8.34 -0.80 -6.69
N GLU A 39 -8.17 -1.91 -6.02
CA GLU A 39 -7.94 -1.96 -4.58
C GLU A 39 -6.47 -1.74 -4.26
N LYS A 40 -6.21 -1.26 -3.04
CA LYS A 40 -4.85 -1.00 -2.54
C LYS A 40 -4.67 -1.65 -1.19
N ILE A 41 -3.42 -2.02 -0.89
CA ILE A 41 -3.02 -2.51 0.44
C ILE A 41 -1.90 -1.65 1.00
N ASP A 42 -1.73 -1.69 2.30
CA ASP A 42 -0.64 -0.99 2.99
C ASP A 42 0.70 -1.62 2.64
N ARG A 43 1.70 -0.77 2.43
CA ARG A 43 3.05 -1.23 2.04
C ARG A 43 3.85 -1.79 3.21
N GLY A 44 3.65 -1.27 4.42
CA GLY A 44 4.48 -1.59 5.57
C GLY A 44 5.83 -0.87 5.52
N VAL A 45 6.89 -1.52 5.04
CA VAL A 45 8.23 -0.93 4.94
C VAL A 45 8.39 -0.17 3.63
N ILE A 46 8.88 1.08 3.74
CA ILE A 46 9.12 1.98 2.59
C ILE A 46 10.60 2.39 2.61
N PRO A 47 11.31 2.29 1.47
CA PRO A 47 12.67 2.83 1.38
C PRO A 47 12.71 4.32 1.65
N SER A 48 13.70 4.77 2.42
CA SER A 48 13.82 6.19 2.78
C SER A 48 13.91 7.13 1.59
N TYR A 49 14.53 6.69 0.48
CA TYR A 49 14.66 7.54 -0.71
C TYR A 49 13.29 7.91 -1.31
N GLU A 50 12.27 7.06 -1.18
CA GLU A 50 10.93 7.39 -1.65
C GLU A 50 10.31 8.50 -0.80
N VAL A 51 10.53 8.48 0.51
CA VAL A 51 10.09 9.55 1.42
C VAL A 51 10.80 10.86 1.09
N ILE A 52 12.11 10.81 0.86
CA ILE A 52 12.90 11.98 0.47
C ILE A 52 12.39 12.56 -0.85
N ASN A 53 12.15 11.72 -1.85
CA ASN A 53 11.62 12.15 -3.15
C ASN A 53 10.20 12.73 -3.05
N ALA A 54 9.40 12.26 -2.11
CA ALA A 54 8.05 12.76 -1.86
C ALA A 54 8.02 14.11 -1.13
N THR A 55 9.12 14.48 -0.47
CA THR A 55 9.22 15.69 0.34
C THR A 55 9.49 16.90 -0.54
N ILE A 56 8.63 17.90 -0.44
CA ILE A 56 8.80 19.16 -1.17
C ILE A 56 9.88 20.00 -0.46
N PRO A 57 10.94 20.42 -1.17
CA PRO A 57 12.07 21.12 -0.55
C PRO A 57 11.69 22.37 0.23
N SER A 58 10.76 23.17 -0.28
CA SER A 58 10.28 24.38 0.40
C SER A 58 9.54 24.08 1.70
N GLU A 59 8.77 22.99 1.73
CA GLU A 59 8.05 22.56 2.93
C GLU A 59 8.98 21.99 3.97
N TRP A 60 10.02 21.25 3.55
CA TRP A 60 11.07 20.82 4.45
C TRP A 60 11.86 22.00 5.02
N ALA A 61 12.20 22.99 4.19
CA ALA A 61 12.93 24.19 4.63
C ALA A 61 12.17 24.99 5.69
N ALA A 62 10.83 24.93 5.68
CA ALA A 62 9.98 25.60 6.65
C ALA A 62 9.90 24.88 8.01
N LEU A 63 10.42 23.68 8.14
CA LEU A 63 10.45 22.95 9.40
C LEU A 63 11.35 23.63 10.42
N THR A 64 11.04 23.42 11.71
CA THR A 64 11.94 23.85 12.80
C THR A 64 13.25 23.04 12.78
N ALA A 65 14.28 23.53 13.45
CA ALA A 65 15.55 22.80 13.56
C ALA A 65 15.36 21.40 14.19
N ALA A 66 14.51 21.30 15.22
CA ALA A 66 14.21 20.03 15.86
C ALA A 66 13.48 19.06 14.93
N GLU A 67 12.54 19.56 14.14
CA GLU A 67 11.81 18.75 13.14
C GLU A 67 12.74 18.27 12.03
N LYS A 68 13.62 19.13 11.52
CA LYS A 68 14.62 18.75 10.51
C LYS A 68 15.54 17.64 11.03
N GLN A 69 15.99 17.75 12.27
CA GLN A 69 16.83 16.72 12.89
C GLN A 69 16.08 15.39 13.00
N ARG A 70 14.82 15.43 13.43
CA ARG A 70 13.97 14.24 13.54
C ARG A 70 13.73 13.60 12.18
N TYR A 71 13.43 14.37 11.16
CA TYR A 71 13.29 13.92 9.78
C TYR A 71 14.56 13.20 9.30
N GLN A 72 15.74 13.81 9.51
CA GLN A 72 17.03 13.23 9.13
C GLN A 72 17.31 11.93 9.87
N THR A 73 16.96 11.84 11.15
CA THR A 73 17.12 10.62 11.93
C THR A 73 16.25 9.48 11.39
N ILE A 74 15.00 9.75 11.09
CA ILE A 74 14.07 8.74 10.56
C ILE A 74 14.49 8.29 9.16
N THR A 75 14.77 9.22 8.26
CA THR A 75 15.15 8.90 6.89
C THR A 75 16.55 8.31 6.78
N GLY A 76 17.44 8.62 7.71
CA GLY A 76 18.79 8.08 7.76
C GLY A 76 18.87 6.59 8.07
N ALA A 77 17.79 5.97 8.53
CA ALA A 77 17.74 4.54 8.80
C ALA A 77 17.71 3.65 7.53
N GLY A 78 17.52 4.24 6.35
CA GLY A 78 17.49 3.54 5.07
C GLY A 78 16.12 3.01 4.68
N GLN A 79 15.28 2.68 5.64
CA GLN A 79 13.89 2.25 5.45
C GLN A 79 13.02 2.73 6.61
N ILE A 80 11.73 2.85 6.34
CA ILE A 80 10.76 3.38 7.29
C ILE A 80 9.59 2.39 7.38
N ASP A 81 9.22 2.01 8.60
CA ASP A 81 8.01 1.24 8.84
C ASP A 81 6.80 2.16 8.85
N SER A 82 6.07 2.19 7.74
CA SER A 82 4.90 3.05 7.59
C SER A 82 3.69 2.61 8.42
N SER A 83 3.72 1.41 8.98
CA SER A 83 2.68 0.92 9.90
C SER A 83 2.88 1.41 11.33
N ASN A 84 4.05 1.96 11.66
CA ASN A 84 4.36 2.48 12.99
C ASN A 84 3.57 3.78 13.25
N ALA A 85 2.69 3.76 14.24
CA ALA A 85 1.83 4.89 14.57
C ALA A 85 2.63 6.13 15.00
N ASN A 86 3.75 5.97 15.70
CA ASN A 86 4.58 7.07 16.13
C ASN A 86 5.30 7.74 14.96
N VAL A 87 5.76 6.96 13.99
CA VAL A 87 6.37 7.48 12.76
C VAL A 87 5.33 8.27 11.95
N ARG A 88 4.15 7.73 11.77
CA ARG A 88 3.05 8.44 11.09
C ARG A 88 2.70 9.75 11.80
N ALA A 89 2.53 9.73 13.12
CA ALA A 89 2.23 10.92 13.90
C ALA A 89 3.33 11.98 13.79
N THR A 90 4.60 11.56 13.78
CA THR A 90 5.74 12.46 13.60
C THR A 90 5.69 13.18 12.26
N PHE A 91 5.47 12.46 11.16
CA PHE A 91 5.36 13.08 9.84
C PHE A 91 4.12 13.97 9.71
N GLN A 92 3.00 13.59 10.32
CA GLN A 92 1.78 14.40 10.33
C GLN A 92 1.97 15.71 11.11
N ALA A 93 2.77 15.70 12.17
CA ALA A 93 3.11 16.90 12.92
C ALA A 93 4.04 17.83 12.14
N MET A 94 4.98 17.28 11.36
CA MET A 94 5.90 18.06 10.53
C MET A 94 5.20 18.68 9.32
N PHE A 95 4.37 17.91 8.63
CA PHE A 95 3.72 18.29 7.39
C PHE A 95 2.20 18.31 7.61
N GLY A 96 1.65 19.51 7.78
CA GLY A 96 0.24 19.70 8.07
C GLY A 96 -0.69 19.28 6.94
N ALA A 97 -1.96 19.13 7.27
CA ALA A 97 -2.99 18.84 6.28
C ALA A 97 -2.99 19.92 5.18
N GLY A 98 -3.04 19.49 3.92
CA GLY A 98 -3.02 20.39 2.76
C GLY A 98 -1.62 20.68 2.22
N THR A 99 -0.54 20.33 2.91
CA THR A 99 0.80 20.41 2.31
C THR A 99 0.95 19.33 1.24
N GLN A 100 1.70 19.64 0.19
CA GLN A 100 1.92 18.69 -0.89
C GLN A 100 2.73 17.49 -0.41
N THR A 101 3.69 17.70 0.50
CA THR A 101 4.45 16.61 1.11
C THR A 101 3.54 15.62 1.82
N ARG A 102 2.57 16.10 2.60
CA ARG A 102 1.63 15.19 3.29
C ARG A 102 0.77 14.40 2.30
N ILE A 103 0.31 15.02 1.23
CA ILE A 103 -0.43 14.34 0.16
C ILE A 103 0.43 13.24 -0.47
N ASN A 104 1.69 13.58 -0.81
CA ASN A 104 2.63 12.63 -1.41
C ASN A 104 2.96 11.46 -0.46
N LEU A 105 3.21 11.74 0.82
CA LEU A 105 3.50 10.70 1.81
C LEU A 105 2.31 9.78 2.05
N THR A 106 1.10 10.33 2.08
CA THR A 106 -0.12 9.52 2.21
C THR A 106 -0.26 8.55 1.03
N ALA A 107 0.06 9.00 -0.19
CA ALA A 107 0.04 8.15 -1.37
C ALA A 107 1.08 7.01 -1.32
N LEU A 108 2.21 7.22 -0.64
CA LEU A 108 3.23 6.18 -0.47
C LEU A 108 2.84 5.05 0.49
N LEU A 109 1.86 5.28 1.38
CA LEU A 109 1.47 4.29 2.39
C LEU A 109 0.85 3.04 1.79
N GLN A 110 0.30 3.15 0.59
CA GLN A 110 -0.42 2.08 -0.08
C GLN A 110 0.15 1.81 -1.47
N ARG A 111 -0.06 0.61 -1.95
CA ARG A 111 0.25 0.21 -3.33
C ARG A 111 -0.95 -0.49 -3.96
N PRO A 112 -1.04 -0.51 -5.31
CA PRO A 112 -1.99 -1.38 -5.99
C PRO A 112 -1.80 -2.83 -5.55
N ALA A 113 -2.90 -3.55 -5.40
CA ALA A 113 -2.91 -4.92 -4.96
C ALA A 113 -3.65 -5.83 -5.93
N SER A 114 -3.37 -7.13 -5.87
CA SER A 114 -4.20 -8.14 -6.48
C SER A 114 -5.41 -8.45 -5.59
N ARG A 115 -6.47 -8.98 -6.15
CA ARG A 115 -7.63 -9.41 -5.36
C ARG A 115 -7.25 -10.49 -4.34
N ALA A 116 -6.37 -11.41 -4.72
CA ALA A 116 -5.87 -12.44 -3.82
C ALA A 116 -5.15 -11.86 -2.61
N GLU A 117 -4.35 -10.82 -2.79
CA GLU A 117 -3.69 -10.11 -1.68
C GLU A 117 -4.69 -9.44 -0.75
N VAL A 118 -5.68 -8.75 -1.29
CA VAL A 118 -6.72 -8.05 -0.50
C VAL A 118 -7.50 -9.04 0.38
N LEU A 119 -7.78 -10.22 -0.14
CA LEU A 119 -8.49 -11.28 0.59
C LEU A 119 -7.59 -12.06 1.56
N GLY A 120 -6.30 -11.78 1.58
CA GLY A 120 -5.35 -12.47 2.45
C GLY A 120 -4.95 -13.87 1.97
N PHE A 121 -5.19 -14.19 0.71
CA PHE A 121 -4.83 -15.50 0.12
C PHE A 121 -3.36 -15.57 -0.32
N GLY A 122 -2.69 -14.43 -0.43
CA GLY A 122 -1.37 -14.36 -1.03
C GLY A 122 -1.44 -14.58 -2.54
N SER A 123 -0.86 -15.65 -3.03
CA SER A 123 -0.94 -16.07 -4.43
C SER A 123 -1.85 -17.29 -4.58
N ILE A 124 -2.66 -17.31 -5.62
CA ILE A 124 -3.60 -18.39 -5.91
C ILE A 124 -3.06 -19.22 -7.09
N ASN A 125 -3.09 -20.53 -6.93
CA ASN A 125 -2.82 -21.50 -8.01
C ASN A 125 -4.14 -22.05 -8.55
N HIS A 126 -4.11 -22.53 -9.80
CA HIS A 126 -5.28 -23.16 -10.38
C HIS A 126 -5.78 -24.39 -9.59
N SER A 127 -4.87 -25.06 -8.87
CA SER A 127 -5.20 -26.20 -8.01
C SER A 127 -5.92 -25.82 -6.72
N ASP A 128 -5.95 -24.54 -6.35
CA ASP A 128 -6.69 -24.05 -5.20
C ASP A 128 -8.19 -23.87 -5.51
N ILE A 129 -8.55 -23.81 -6.76
CA ILE A 129 -9.90 -23.52 -7.24
C ILE A 129 -10.74 -24.83 -7.46
#